data_f9b552d9ed7fd16fe53b249b1d9aa022
#
_entry.id   f9b552d9ed7fd16fe53b249b1d9aa022
#
_cell.length_a   1.000
_cell.length_b   1.000
_cell.length_c   1.000
_cell.angle_alpha   90.00
_cell.angle_beta   90.00
_cell.angle_gamma   90.00
#
_symmetry.space_group_name_H-M   'P 1'
#
loop_
_entity.id
_entity.type
_entity.pdbx_description
1 polymer ?
#
loop_
_entity_poly.entity_id
_entity_poly.type
_entity_poly.pdbx_seq_one_letter_code
_entity_poly.pdbx_strand_id
1 'polypeptide(L)'
;MGLTKREEKILNSIIIPSENDPNKPEFPPDNPKFPATPTYQIKIPDFSNVWLKDESVNPTGTHKDRMAWEMVVTYKQFLLAKKGGAIKKLPKLSILSSGSAALAIQNQLKKYNLPDLNVLMDISTKKEKIDYLRKIGCKIFLIKLGNKILNWEDILNFTKNKDGFDVTSNEAYDLTVRFYDWMSYEIINSDADYIFVPFGTGQLYENILNIIKKELNYKSKDPRFKGNYEILKKTSVLGATTINPKSKAEKLYAPFLPFANYSKQWIKYYRFTGITGKMSSVYNLKEEFLEKAMDIARKQSINCEPSGISGLALLLQMKNKIPKNSKILIVNTGKTIMDI
;
A
#
# COMPACT_ATOMS: atom_id res chain seq x y z
N MET A 1 0.38 24.69 -26.55
CA MET A 1 1.21 25.37 -25.53
C MET A 1 2.18 24.36 -25.01
N GLY A 2 3.49 24.62 -25.11
CA GLY A 2 4.52 23.69 -24.61
C GLY A 2 4.69 23.72 -23.09
N LEU A 3 5.66 22.97 -22.60
CA LEU A 3 6.07 23.02 -21.19
C LEU A 3 6.81 24.32 -20.90
N THR A 4 6.69 24.81 -19.68
CA THR A 4 7.60 25.83 -19.16
C THR A 4 9.00 25.23 -18.92
N LYS A 5 10.04 26.04 -18.85
CA LYS A 5 11.41 25.58 -18.52
C LYS A 5 11.46 24.78 -17.22
N ARG A 6 10.66 25.16 -16.21
CA ARG A 6 10.55 24.43 -14.94
C ARG A 6 9.93 23.05 -15.17
N GLU A 7 8.86 22.95 -15.94
CA GLU A 7 8.18 21.68 -16.23
C GLU A 7 9.04 20.73 -17.06
N GLU A 8 9.82 21.27 -18.02
CA GLU A 8 10.81 20.46 -18.75
C GLU A 8 11.88 19.89 -17.84
N LYS A 9 12.41 20.70 -16.91
CA LYS A 9 13.36 20.20 -15.91
C LYS A 9 12.76 19.10 -15.07
N ILE A 10 11.50 19.24 -14.62
CA ILE A 10 10.79 18.21 -13.87
C ILE A 10 10.63 16.94 -14.71
N LEU A 11 10.15 17.04 -15.94
CA LEU A 11 9.97 15.90 -16.84
C LEU A 11 11.24 15.09 -17.01
N ASN A 12 12.37 15.78 -17.21
CA ASN A 12 13.68 15.15 -17.41
C ASN A 12 14.26 14.55 -16.10
N SER A 13 13.79 14.99 -14.93
CA SER A 13 14.25 14.46 -13.64
C SER A 13 13.55 13.18 -13.23
N ILE A 14 12.41 12.84 -13.83
CA ILE A 14 11.64 11.64 -13.51
C ILE A 14 12.11 10.50 -14.41
N ILE A 15 12.99 9.64 -13.90
CA ILE A 15 13.51 8.48 -14.60
C ILE A 15 12.68 7.25 -14.21
N ILE A 16 12.04 6.61 -15.18
CA ILE A 16 11.27 5.38 -14.97
C ILE A 16 12.10 4.22 -15.51
N PRO A 17 12.43 3.20 -14.69
CA PRO A 17 13.11 2.01 -15.16
C PRO A 17 12.26 1.30 -16.22
N SER A 18 12.89 0.71 -17.23
CA SER A 18 12.19 -0.16 -18.16
C SER A 18 11.86 -1.48 -17.46
N GLU A 19 10.60 -1.84 -17.41
CA GLU A 19 10.15 -3.12 -16.84
C GLU A 19 10.69 -4.34 -17.62
N ASN A 20 11.08 -4.13 -18.87
CA ASN A 20 11.53 -5.19 -19.78
C ASN A 20 13.06 -5.28 -19.89
N ASP A 21 13.80 -4.42 -19.23
CA ASP A 21 15.26 -4.41 -19.26
C ASP A 21 15.83 -4.91 -17.94
N PRO A 22 16.34 -6.16 -17.88
CA PRO A 22 16.86 -6.74 -16.65
C PRO A 22 18.13 -6.06 -16.13
N ASN A 23 18.79 -5.25 -16.96
CA ASN A 23 20.00 -4.52 -16.58
C ASN A 23 19.72 -3.14 -16.00
N LYS A 24 18.46 -2.69 -16.03
CA LYS A 24 18.08 -1.42 -15.44
C LYS A 24 17.72 -1.59 -13.96
N PRO A 25 18.04 -0.59 -13.12
CA PRO A 25 17.70 -0.65 -11.70
C PRO A 25 16.17 -0.73 -11.53
N GLU A 26 15.75 -1.42 -10.49
CA GLU A 26 14.32 -1.55 -10.11
C GLU A 26 13.68 -0.18 -9.85
N PHE A 27 14.47 0.75 -9.34
CA PHE A 27 14.04 2.10 -9.01
C PHE A 27 14.92 3.13 -9.70
N PRO A 28 14.37 4.33 -9.97
CA PRO A 28 15.17 5.40 -10.55
C PRO A 28 16.43 5.67 -9.71
N PRO A 29 17.60 5.89 -10.34
CA PRO A 29 18.84 6.17 -9.61
C PRO A 29 18.77 7.40 -8.72
N ASP A 30 17.94 8.36 -9.04
CA ASP A 30 17.70 9.59 -8.27
C ASP A 30 16.74 9.37 -7.08
N ASN A 31 16.18 8.18 -6.92
CA ASN A 31 15.33 7.80 -5.81
C ASN A 31 15.90 6.62 -5.02
N PRO A 32 17.02 6.81 -4.29
CA PRO A 32 17.68 5.75 -3.53
C PRO A 32 16.84 5.19 -2.37
N LYS A 33 15.63 5.74 -2.16
CA LYS A 33 14.72 5.38 -1.08
C LYS A 33 13.81 4.21 -1.41
N PHE A 34 13.88 3.68 -2.65
CA PHE A 34 13.10 2.52 -3.08
C PHE A 34 13.94 1.28 -3.46
N PRO A 35 15.11 1.03 -2.85
CA PRO A 35 15.70 -0.29 -2.94
C PRO A 35 14.76 -1.31 -2.29
N ALA A 36 14.90 -2.58 -2.64
CA ALA A 36 14.17 -3.65 -1.99
C ALA A 36 14.30 -3.56 -0.46
N THR A 37 13.17 -3.65 0.25
CA THR A 37 13.19 -3.61 1.71
C THR A 37 13.63 -4.95 2.29
N PRO A 38 14.16 -4.98 3.53
CA PRO A 38 14.68 -6.20 4.13
C PRO A 38 13.60 -7.27 4.29
N THR A 39 14.03 -8.52 4.13
CA THR A 39 13.28 -9.70 4.57
C THR A 39 14.20 -10.52 5.45
N TYR A 40 13.83 -10.73 6.71
CA TYR A 40 14.65 -11.42 7.70
C TYR A 40 13.83 -12.36 8.58
N GLN A 41 14.51 -13.35 9.15
CA GLN A 41 13.86 -14.35 10.00
C GLN A 41 13.53 -13.76 11.37
N ILE A 42 12.35 -14.08 11.89
CA ILE A 42 11.90 -13.72 13.24
C ILE A 42 11.53 -14.97 14.05
N LYS A 43 11.60 -14.85 15.38
CA LYS A 43 11.28 -15.94 16.28
C LYS A 43 9.82 -15.90 16.72
N ILE A 44 9.05 -16.89 16.31
CA ILE A 44 7.64 -17.03 16.71
C ILE A 44 7.47 -18.38 17.40
N PRO A 45 6.89 -18.45 18.61
CA PRO A 45 6.61 -19.71 19.27
C PRO A 45 5.83 -20.68 18.36
N ASP A 46 6.19 -21.96 18.42
CA ASP A 46 5.61 -23.05 17.63
C ASP A 46 5.96 -23.09 16.14
N PHE A 47 6.68 -22.09 15.59
CA PHE A 47 7.08 -22.05 14.18
C PHE A 47 8.60 -21.87 14.04
N SER A 48 9.22 -22.67 13.18
CA SER A 48 10.68 -22.63 12.97
C SER A 48 11.12 -21.76 11.79
N ASN A 49 10.22 -21.44 10.86
CA ASN A 49 10.57 -20.81 9.59
C ASN A 49 9.64 -19.60 9.27
N VAL A 50 9.73 -18.56 10.10
CA VAL A 50 8.95 -17.33 9.96
C VAL A 50 9.85 -16.18 9.57
N TRP A 51 9.47 -15.49 8.49
CA TRP A 51 10.16 -14.34 7.91
C TRP A 51 9.30 -13.10 7.99
N LEU A 52 9.93 -11.96 8.15
CA LEU A 52 9.29 -10.64 8.14
C LEU A 52 9.77 -9.84 6.93
N LYS A 53 8.85 -9.41 6.08
CA LYS A 53 9.06 -8.38 5.07
C LYS A 53 8.84 -7.02 5.73
N ASP A 54 9.89 -6.21 5.84
CA ASP A 54 9.86 -5.00 6.66
C ASP A 54 9.81 -3.73 5.83
N GLU A 55 8.62 -3.13 5.72
CA GLU A 55 8.41 -1.86 5.05
C GLU A 55 8.58 -0.63 5.98
N SER A 56 8.92 -0.83 7.25
CA SER A 56 9.15 0.28 8.19
C SER A 56 10.42 1.08 7.90
N VAL A 57 11.32 0.53 7.09
CA VAL A 57 12.56 1.19 6.67
C VAL A 57 12.36 2.23 5.56
N ASN A 58 11.17 2.30 4.99
CA ASN A 58 10.84 3.31 3.97
C ASN A 58 10.90 4.74 4.54
N PRO A 59 11.06 5.76 3.69
CA PRO A 59 11.29 7.16 4.12
C PRO A 59 10.26 7.73 5.08
N THR A 60 8.97 7.38 4.91
CA THR A 60 7.90 7.83 5.81
C THR A 60 7.48 6.75 6.81
N GLY A 61 8.26 5.67 6.90
CA GLY A 61 8.08 4.56 7.82
C GLY A 61 7.03 3.53 7.36
N THR A 62 6.50 3.60 6.14
CA THR A 62 5.45 2.68 5.70
C THR A 62 5.56 2.27 4.22
N HIS A 63 4.88 1.16 3.88
CA HIS A 63 4.72 0.71 2.48
C HIS A 63 4.08 1.76 1.55
N LYS A 64 3.46 2.81 2.10
CA LYS A 64 2.81 3.87 1.29
C LYS A 64 3.81 4.67 0.46
N ASP A 65 5.09 4.66 0.81
CA ASP A 65 6.14 5.24 -0.02
C ASP A 65 6.23 4.57 -1.40
N ARG A 66 5.95 3.27 -1.48
CA ARG A 66 5.89 2.53 -2.75
C ARG A 66 4.81 3.09 -3.68
N MET A 67 3.61 3.31 -3.13
CA MET A 67 2.49 3.91 -3.85
C MET A 67 2.80 5.36 -4.26
N ALA A 68 3.46 6.12 -3.40
CA ALA A 68 3.74 7.53 -3.65
C ALA A 68 4.62 7.76 -4.90
N TRP A 69 5.48 6.81 -5.24
CA TRP A 69 6.26 6.86 -6.48
C TRP A 69 5.37 6.85 -7.72
N GLU A 70 4.33 6.04 -7.75
CA GLU A 70 3.38 6.00 -8.87
C GLU A 70 2.67 7.33 -9.09
N MET A 71 2.51 8.16 -8.06
CA MET A 71 1.97 9.51 -8.21
C MET A 71 2.94 10.41 -8.99
N VAL A 72 4.23 10.24 -8.80
CA VAL A 72 5.27 10.94 -9.60
C VAL A 72 5.24 10.46 -11.05
N VAL A 73 5.12 9.15 -11.26
CA VAL A 73 4.95 8.56 -12.60
C VAL A 73 3.70 9.11 -13.29
N THR A 74 2.59 9.21 -12.58
CA THR A 74 1.34 9.82 -13.07
C THR A 74 1.57 11.27 -13.52
N TYR A 75 2.30 12.05 -12.73
CA TYR A 75 2.66 13.40 -13.13
C TYR A 75 3.57 13.45 -14.36
N LYS A 76 4.46 12.50 -14.54
CA LYS A 76 5.24 12.38 -15.78
C LYS A 76 4.31 12.22 -16.99
N GLN A 77 3.27 11.42 -16.89
CA GLN A 77 2.27 11.26 -17.95
C GLN A 77 1.53 12.57 -18.21
N PHE A 78 1.14 13.31 -17.18
CA PHE A 78 0.52 14.63 -17.35
C PHE A 78 1.47 15.65 -17.99
N LEU A 79 2.75 15.65 -17.66
CA LEU A 79 3.75 16.50 -18.31
C LEU A 79 3.89 16.17 -19.79
N LEU A 80 3.92 14.89 -20.15
CA LEU A 80 3.95 14.43 -21.54
C LEU A 80 2.67 14.84 -22.29
N ALA A 81 1.50 14.66 -21.69
CA ALA A 81 0.22 15.09 -22.25
C ALA A 81 0.17 16.62 -22.47
N LYS A 82 0.71 17.41 -21.54
CA LYS A 82 0.84 18.85 -21.68
C LYS A 82 1.80 19.23 -22.79
N LYS A 83 2.95 18.56 -22.89
CA LYS A 83 3.93 18.76 -23.96
C LYS A 83 3.32 18.50 -25.33
N GLY A 84 2.51 17.44 -25.45
CA GLY A 84 1.77 17.10 -26.68
C GLY A 84 0.51 17.94 -26.94
N GLY A 85 0.15 18.88 -26.03
CA GLY A 85 -1.02 19.76 -26.21
C GLY A 85 -2.36 19.15 -25.79
N ALA A 86 -2.38 17.91 -25.27
CA ALA A 86 -3.61 17.23 -24.83
C ALA A 86 -4.23 17.86 -23.58
N ILE A 87 -3.43 18.46 -22.71
CA ILE A 87 -3.88 19.22 -21.55
C ILE A 87 -3.20 20.59 -21.49
N LYS A 88 -3.90 21.58 -20.94
CA LYS A 88 -3.37 22.96 -20.81
C LYS A 88 -2.63 23.21 -19.51
N LYS A 89 -3.03 22.55 -18.42
CA LYS A 89 -2.50 22.72 -17.06
C LYS A 89 -2.26 21.35 -16.42
N LEU A 90 -1.24 21.27 -15.56
CA LEU A 90 -1.06 20.10 -14.72
C LEU A 90 -2.20 20.00 -13.71
N PRO A 91 -2.92 18.89 -13.63
CA PRO A 91 -3.94 18.69 -12.61
C PRO A 91 -3.30 18.60 -11.23
N LYS A 92 -4.04 19.01 -10.18
CA LYS A 92 -3.66 18.73 -8.81
C LYS A 92 -4.24 17.39 -8.39
N LEU A 93 -3.53 16.68 -7.54
CA LEU A 93 -4.05 15.43 -6.96
C LEU A 93 -4.89 15.72 -5.73
N SER A 94 -5.97 14.97 -5.58
CA SER A 94 -6.78 14.90 -4.37
C SER A 94 -6.79 13.48 -3.82
N ILE A 95 -6.79 13.33 -2.50
CA ILE A 95 -6.87 12.03 -1.82
C ILE A 95 -7.75 12.10 -0.60
N LEU A 96 -8.54 11.07 -0.35
CA LEU A 96 -9.13 10.78 0.95
C LEU A 96 -8.15 9.93 1.76
N SER A 97 -7.64 10.45 2.88
CA SER A 97 -6.58 9.77 3.62
C SER A 97 -6.65 10.02 5.12
N SER A 98 -6.29 9.01 5.92
CA SER A 98 -6.06 9.15 7.37
C SER A 98 -4.67 9.72 7.73
N GLY A 99 -3.80 9.95 6.73
CA GLY A 99 -2.52 10.63 6.90
C GLY A 99 -1.32 9.95 6.24
N SER A 100 -1.08 8.66 6.45
CA SER A 100 0.15 7.99 5.98
C SER A 100 0.36 8.05 4.46
N ALA A 101 -0.71 7.83 3.67
CA ALA A 101 -0.64 7.96 2.22
C ALA A 101 -0.40 9.42 1.79
N ALA A 102 -1.10 10.38 2.45
CA ALA A 102 -0.92 11.80 2.17
C ALA A 102 0.52 12.25 2.45
N LEU A 103 1.12 11.80 3.57
CA LEU A 103 2.52 12.08 3.90
C LEU A 103 3.47 11.55 2.82
N ALA A 104 3.33 10.28 2.45
CA ALA A 104 4.21 9.64 1.47
C ALA A 104 4.13 10.34 0.11
N ILE A 105 2.91 10.60 -0.39
CA ILE A 105 2.68 11.28 -1.66
C ILE A 105 3.24 12.70 -1.64
N GLN A 106 2.92 13.50 -0.61
CA GLN A 106 3.40 14.89 -0.53
C GLN A 106 4.93 14.96 -0.50
N ASN A 107 5.60 14.06 0.21
CA ASN A 107 7.06 14.01 0.22
C ASN A 107 7.64 13.79 -1.18
N GLN A 108 7.06 12.89 -1.97
CA GLN A 108 7.49 12.66 -3.34
C GLN A 108 7.17 13.85 -4.24
N LEU A 109 5.96 14.42 -4.16
CA LEU A 109 5.59 15.61 -4.93
C LEU A 109 6.56 16.76 -4.66
N LYS A 110 6.91 16.99 -3.39
CA LYS A 110 7.85 18.04 -2.99
C LYS A 110 9.26 17.80 -3.53
N LYS A 111 9.73 16.54 -3.49
CA LYS A 111 11.05 16.16 -4.03
C LYS A 111 11.20 16.54 -5.50
N TYR A 112 10.14 16.36 -6.29
CA TYR A 112 10.14 16.66 -7.73
C TYR A 112 9.54 18.05 -8.07
N ASN A 113 9.29 18.92 -7.09
CA ASN A 113 8.67 20.23 -7.29
C ASN A 113 7.34 20.19 -8.02
N LEU A 114 6.55 19.15 -7.81
CA LEU A 114 5.22 18.95 -8.36
C LEU A 114 4.16 19.69 -7.53
N PRO A 115 2.93 19.90 -8.05
CA PRO A 115 1.86 20.56 -7.29
C PRO A 115 1.53 19.86 -5.98
N ASP A 116 1.31 20.66 -4.92
CA ASP A 116 0.94 20.14 -3.61
C ASP A 116 -0.36 19.35 -3.61
N LEU A 117 -0.42 18.33 -2.75
CA LEU A 117 -1.54 17.42 -2.58
C LEU A 117 -2.70 18.09 -1.84
N ASN A 118 -3.91 17.90 -2.34
CA ASN A 118 -5.15 18.20 -1.62
C ASN A 118 -5.58 16.94 -0.85
N VAL A 119 -5.81 17.08 0.46
CA VAL A 119 -6.15 15.95 1.34
C VAL A 119 -7.50 16.18 1.99
N LEU A 120 -8.44 15.29 1.74
CA LEU A 120 -9.72 15.21 2.44
C LEU A 120 -9.55 14.32 3.66
N MET A 121 -9.93 14.83 4.84
CA MET A 121 -9.78 14.11 6.11
C MET A 121 -11.04 14.26 6.96
N ASP A 122 -11.26 13.30 7.87
CA ASP A 122 -12.31 13.42 8.86
C ASP A 122 -11.99 14.49 9.89
N ILE A 123 -12.99 15.23 10.32
CA ILE A 123 -12.85 16.30 11.35
C ILE A 123 -12.36 15.77 12.70
N SER A 124 -12.53 14.47 12.98
CA SER A 124 -12.04 13.81 14.19
C SER A 124 -10.55 13.48 14.14
N THR A 125 -9.88 13.73 13.01
CA THR A 125 -8.44 13.49 12.88
C THR A 125 -7.67 14.36 13.90
N LYS A 126 -6.71 13.75 14.59
CA LYS A 126 -5.87 14.42 15.57
C LYS A 126 -5.22 15.67 14.98
N LYS A 127 -5.29 16.78 15.73
CA LYS A 127 -4.79 18.09 15.30
C LYS A 127 -3.30 18.04 14.92
N GLU A 128 -2.50 17.28 15.66
CA GLU A 128 -1.06 17.13 15.42
C GLU A 128 -0.75 16.55 14.04
N LYS A 129 -1.55 15.56 13.59
CA LYS A 129 -1.44 14.99 12.23
C LYS A 129 -1.81 16.01 11.16
N ILE A 130 -2.89 16.77 11.38
CA ILE A 130 -3.34 17.81 10.46
C ILE A 130 -2.26 18.89 10.31
N ASP A 131 -1.74 19.39 11.44
CA ASP A 131 -0.74 20.45 11.46
C ASP A 131 0.59 19.99 10.82
N TYR A 132 0.99 18.72 11.05
CA TYR A 132 2.16 18.14 10.40
C TYR A 132 2.00 18.11 8.87
N LEU A 133 0.86 17.64 8.37
CA LEU A 133 0.59 17.57 6.92
C LEU A 133 0.55 18.97 6.29
N ARG A 134 -0.03 19.96 6.97
CA ARG A 134 0.00 21.36 6.52
C ARG A 134 1.44 21.89 6.44
N LYS A 135 2.25 21.62 7.46
CA LYS A 135 3.66 22.04 7.53
C LYS A 135 4.48 21.50 6.36
N ILE A 136 4.20 20.31 5.89
CA ILE A 136 4.88 19.72 4.72
C ILE A 136 4.30 20.16 3.37
N GLY A 137 3.24 20.99 3.37
CA GLY A 137 2.66 21.59 2.16
C GLY A 137 1.30 21.06 1.72
N CYS A 138 0.74 20.03 2.40
CA CYS A 138 -0.59 19.54 2.06
C CYS A 138 -1.68 20.60 2.26
N LYS A 139 -2.65 20.66 1.34
CA LYS A 139 -3.87 21.43 1.51
C LYS A 139 -4.94 20.54 2.14
N ILE A 140 -5.26 20.82 3.41
CA ILE A 140 -6.18 19.97 4.19
C ILE A 140 -7.60 20.52 4.13
N PHE A 141 -8.53 19.63 3.79
CA PHE A 141 -9.98 19.85 3.79
C PHE A 141 -10.61 18.89 4.79
N LEU A 142 -11.38 19.44 5.73
CA LEU A 142 -11.98 18.68 6.81
C LEU A 142 -13.49 18.58 6.62
N ILE A 143 -14.01 17.36 6.68
CA ILE A 143 -15.45 17.10 6.67
C ILE A 143 -15.80 16.03 7.71
N LYS A 144 -17.05 15.99 8.13
CA LYS A 144 -17.57 14.87 8.91
C LYS A 144 -17.83 13.71 7.94
N LEU A 145 -16.91 12.76 7.87
CA LEU A 145 -17.04 11.60 6.99
C LEU A 145 -18.16 10.68 7.43
N GLY A 146 -18.17 10.26 8.69
CA GLY A 146 -19.15 9.31 9.20
C GLY A 146 -19.22 8.06 8.33
N ASN A 147 -20.44 7.69 7.89
CA ASN A 147 -20.68 6.59 6.95
C ASN A 147 -20.99 7.09 5.54
N LYS A 148 -20.47 8.24 5.15
CA LYS A 148 -20.72 8.81 3.82
C LYS A 148 -20.19 7.90 2.73
N ILE A 149 -20.98 7.78 1.69
CA ILE A 149 -20.56 7.17 0.42
C ILE A 149 -19.99 8.31 -0.44
N LEU A 150 -18.70 8.28 -0.70
CA LEU A 150 -18.02 9.27 -1.54
C LEU A 150 -17.55 8.61 -2.82
N ASN A 151 -17.82 9.27 -3.94
CA ASN A 151 -17.22 8.94 -5.22
C ASN A 151 -16.06 9.91 -5.53
N TRP A 152 -15.39 9.75 -6.67
CA TRP A 152 -14.28 10.60 -7.07
C TRP A 152 -14.70 12.08 -7.25
N GLU A 153 -15.92 12.34 -7.75
CA GLU A 153 -16.46 13.70 -7.91
C GLU A 153 -16.67 14.39 -6.57
N ASP A 154 -17.19 13.64 -5.59
CA ASP A 154 -17.35 14.15 -4.22
C ASP A 154 -16.00 14.55 -3.62
N ILE A 155 -14.96 13.73 -3.79
CA ILE A 155 -13.62 14.02 -3.28
C ILE A 155 -13.06 15.28 -3.94
N LEU A 156 -13.19 15.41 -5.27
CA LEU A 156 -12.74 16.59 -6.00
C LEU A 156 -13.54 17.85 -5.59
N ASN A 157 -14.85 17.72 -5.38
CA ASN A 157 -15.69 18.82 -4.93
C ASN A 157 -15.33 19.28 -3.52
N PHE A 158 -15.22 18.35 -2.56
CA PHE A 158 -14.85 18.67 -1.16
C PHE A 158 -13.44 19.28 -1.07
N THR A 159 -12.52 18.86 -1.92
CA THR A 159 -11.17 19.42 -1.99
C THR A 159 -11.05 20.66 -2.87
N LYS A 160 -12.16 21.19 -3.38
CA LYS A 160 -12.22 22.36 -4.29
C LYS A 160 -11.26 22.23 -5.48
N ASN A 161 -11.24 21.05 -6.09
CA ASN A 161 -10.28 20.68 -7.14
C ASN A 161 -10.98 20.01 -8.34
N LYS A 162 -12.04 20.63 -8.86
CA LYS A 162 -12.89 20.07 -9.93
C LYS A 162 -12.12 19.65 -11.19
N ASP A 163 -11.05 20.36 -11.54
CA ASP A 163 -10.19 20.05 -12.68
C ASP A 163 -9.01 19.15 -12.31
N GLY A 164 -9.04 18.56 -11.11
CA GLY A 164 -7.98 17.73 -10.58
C GLY A 164 -8.16 16.24 -10.85
N PHE A 165 -7.36 15.44 -10.17
CA PHE A 165 -7.39 14.00 -10.26
C PHE A 165 -7.49 13.39 -8.86
N ASP A 166 -8.51 12.55 -8.63
CA ASP A 166 -8.63 11.79 -7.38
C ASP A 166 -7.79 10.50 -7.46
N VAL A 167 -6.90 10.33 -6.49
CA VAL A 167 -6.06 9.14 -6.37
C VAL A 167 -6.60 8.11 -5.38
N THR A 168 -7.81 8.34 -4.85
CA THR A 168 -8.42 7.44 -3.87
C THR A 168 -9.23 6.33 -4.52
N SER A 169 -10.07 6.70 -5.49
CA SER A 169 -11.16 5.84 -5.98
C SER A 169 -10.78 4.94 -7.14
N ASN A 170 -9.76 5.29 -7.91
CA ASN A 170 -9.38 4.51 -9.10
C ASN A 170 -8.66 3.20 -8.76
N GLU A 171 -8.41 2.93 -7.51
CA GLU A 171 -7.40 1.97 -7.10
C GLU A 171 -7.97 0.63 -6.64
N ALA A 172 -9.18 0.62 -6.11
CA ALA A 172 -9.71 -0.59 -5.48
C ALA A 172 -10.20 -1.64 -6.49
N TYR A 173 -10.45 -1.23 -7.74
CA TYR A 173 -11.02 -2.10 -8.77
C TYR A 173 -10.25 -2.13 -10.10
N ASP A 174 -9.22 -1.29 -10.24
CA ASP A 174 -8.43 -1.23 -11.46
C ASP A 174 -7.29 -2.26 -11.40
N LEU A 175 -7.42 -3.31 -12.22
CA LEU A 175 -6.41 -4.35 -12.37
C LEU A 175 -5.09 -3.83 -12.99
N THR A 176 -5.09 -2.61 -13.50
CA THR A 176 -3.89 -1.95 -14.03
C THR A 176 -3.10 -1.19 -12.99
N VAL A 177 -3.61 -1.07 -11.77
CA VAL A 177 -2.92 -0.40 -10.66
C VAL A 177 -1.63 -1.13 -10.31
N ARG A 178 -0.52 -0.41 -10.41
CA ARG A 178 0.83 -0.94 -10.23
C ARG A 178 1.54 -0.46 -8.97
N PHE A 179 0.82 0.17 -8.07
CA PHE A 179 1.39 0.84 -6.88
C PHE A 179 2.30 -0.02 -6.03
N TYR A 180 2.04 -1.32 -6.02
CA TYR A 180 2.77 -2.27 -5.19
C TYR A 180 3.42 -3.41 -5.98
N ASP A 181 3.51 -3.32 -7.30
CA ASP A 181 4.06 -4.39 -8.15
C ASP A 181 5.43 -4.85 -7.67
N TRP A 182 6.37 -3.92 -7.46
CA TRP A 182 7.69 -4.25 -6.97
C TRP A 182 7.67 -4.96 -5.62
N MET A 183 6.88 -4.43 -4.68
CA MET A 183 6.70 -5.05 -3.37
C MET A 183 6.05 -6.43 -3.48
N SER A 184 5.08 -6.59 -4.36
CA SER A 184 4.42 -7.87 -4.59
C SER A 184 5.38 -8.91 -5.15
N TYR A 185 6.25 -8.53 -6.10
CA TYR A 185 7.32 -9.43 -6.57
C TYR A 185 8.32 -9.78 -5.46
N GLU A 186 8.74 -8.82 -4.63
CA GLU A 186 9.59 -9.09 -3.47
C GLU A 186 8.93 -10.10 -2.51
N ILE A 187 7.60 -9.98 -2.31
CA ILE A 187 6.82 -10.88 -1.45
C ILE A 187 6.72 -12.28 -2.04
N ILE A 188 6.32 -12.44 -3.31
CA ILE A 188 6.11 -13.77 -3.91
C ILE A 188 7.42 -14.49 -4.21
N ASN A 189 8.53 -13.77 -4.38
CA ASN A 189 9.87 -14.35 -4.51
C ASN A 189 10.40 -14.97 -3.20
N SER A 190 9.69 -14.79 -2.10
CA SER A 190 10.06 -15.45 -0.84
C SER A 190 9.85 -16.96 -0.85
N ASP A 191 9.11 -17.51 -1.82
CA ASP A 191 8.71 -18.92 -1.86
C ASP A 191 8.06 -19.39 -0.54
N ALA A 192 7.22 -18.55 0.05
CA ALA A 192 6.52 -18.87 1.28
C ALA A 192 5.27 -19.72 1.02
N ASP A 193 4.99 -20.69 1.89
CA ASP A 193 3.75 -21.47 1.87
C ASP A 193 2.55 -20.61 2.27
N TYR A 194 2.78 -19.68 3.22
CA TYR A 194 1.77 -18.78 3.75
C TYR A 194 2.31 -17.36 3.81
N ILE A 195 1.55 -16.41 3.26
CA ILE A 195 1.83 -14.97 3.30
C ILE A 195 0.72 -14.29 4.08
N PHE A 196 1.08 -13.59 5.15
CA PHE A 196 0.15 -12.83 6.00
C PHE A 196 0.31 -11.35 5.75
N VAL A 197 -0.76 -10.67 5.31
CA VAL A 197 -0.75 -9.28 4.86
C VAL A 197 -1.79 -8.45 5.60
N PRO A 198 -1.47 -7.24 6.07
CA PRO A 198 -2.49 -6.30 6.54
C PRO A 198 -3.48 -5.95 5.43
N PHE A 199 -4.77 -5.93 5.76
CA PHE A 199 -5.85 -5.61 4.84
C PHE A 199 -6.69 -4.45 5.38
N GLY A 200 -6.42 -3.25 4.92
CA GLY A 200 -7.24 -2.05 5.17
C GLY A 200 -8.13 -1.76 3.96
N THR A 201 -7.64 -0.99 3.00
CA THR A 201 -8.33 -0.68 1.74
C THR A 201 -8.25 -1.81 0.71
N GLY A 202 -7.46 -2.84 0.97
CA GLY A 202 -7.32 -4.01 0.10
C GLY A 202 -6.25 -3.89 -1.00
N GLN A 203 -5.80 -2.70 -1.34
CA GLN A 203 -4.90 -2.44 -2.48
C GLN A 203 -3.65 -3.31 -2.53
N LEU A 204 -2.92 -3.45 -1.42
CA LEU A 204 -1.71 -4.29 -1.38
C LEU A 204 -2.08 -5.78 -1.58
N TYR A 205 -3.11 -6.24 -0.90
CA TYR A 205 -3.58 -7.63 -0.99
C TYR A 205 -4.02 -7.97 -2.41
N GLU A 206 -4.83 -7.10 -3.02
CA GLU A 206 -5.28 -7.21 -4.42
C GLU A 206 -4.10 -7.23 -5.38
N ASN A 207 -3.14 -6.33 -5.20
CA ASN A 207 -1.97 -6.27 -6.06
C ASN A 207 -1.17 -7.57 -6.00
N ILE A 208 -0.96 -8.14 -4.79
CA ILE A 208 -0.30 -9.45 -4.64
C ILE A 208 -1.05 -10.54 -5.42
N LEU A 209 -2.39 -10.62 -5.26
CA LEU A 209 -3.19 -11.61 -5.97
C LEU A 209 -3.15 -11.42 -7.49
N ASN A 210 -3.17 -10.18 -7.97
CA ASN A 210 -3.08 -9.85 -9.39
C ASN A 210 -1.73 -10.27 -9.98
N ILE A 211 -0.62 -10.03 -9.26
CA ILE A 211 0.71 -10.48 -9.69
C ILE A 211 0.78 -12.01 -9.70
N ILE A 212 0.28 -12.70 -8.66
CA ILE A 212 0.22 -14.17 -8.64
C ILE A 212 -0.58 -14.68 -9.85
N LYS A 213 -1.76 -14.11 -10.12
CA LYS A 213 -2.60 -14.48 -11.26
C LYS A 213 -1.88 -14.24 -12.58
N LYS A 214 -1.21 -13.10 -12.74
CA LYS A 214 -0.40 -12.79 -13.91
C LYS A 214 0.66 -13.86 -14.15
N GLU A 215 1.45 -14.18 -13.13
CA GLU A 215 2.54 -15.15 -13.24
C GLU A 215 2.00 -16.57 -13.54
N LEU A 216 0.97 -17.03 -12.85
CA LEU A 216 0.43 -18.38 -13.01
C LEU A 216 -0.30 -18.58 -14.34
N ASN A 217 -1.10 -17.60 -14.79
CA ASN A 217 -1.93 -17.74 -15.99
C ASN A 217 -1.16 -17.47 -17.28
N TYR A 218 -0.27 -16.48 -17.25
CA TYR A 218 0.40 -16.02 -18.46
C TYR A 218 1.84 -16.50 -18.59
N LYS A 219 2.41 -17.13 -17.51
CA LYS A 219 3.84 -17.45 -17.42
C LYS A 219 4.67 -16.29 -17.96
N SER A 220 4.43 -15.12 -17.39
CA SER A 220 4.73 -13.82 -17.99
C SER A 220 6.21 -13.61 -18.30
N LYS A 221 7.10 -14.46 -17.81
CA LYS A 221 8.57 -14.32 -17.88
C LYS A 221 9.03 -12.92 -17.40
N ASP A 222 8.26 -12.31 -16.49
CA ASP A 222 8.63 -11.04 -15.91
C ASP A 222 9.96 -11.22 -15.17
N PRO A 223 11.00 -10.43 -15.51
CA PRO A 223 12.34 -10.59 -14.91
C PRO A 223 12.35 -10.34 -13.40
N ARG A 224 11.31 -9.73 -12.86
CA ARG A 224 11.14 -9.52 -11.42
C ARG A 224 10.76 -10.81 -10.68
N PHE A 225 10.10 -11.76 -11.36
CA PHE A 225 9.77 -13.05 -10.75
C PHE A 225 10.97 -13.98 -10.77
N LYS A 226 11.44 -14.36 -9.58
CA LYS A 226 12.59 -15.25 -9.35
C LYS A 226 12.20 -16.45 -8.48
N GLY A 227 10.91 -16.58 -8.14
CA GLY A 227 10.38 -17.63 -7.29
C GLY A 227 10.06 -18.93 -8.03
N ASN A 228 9.55 -19.90 -7.28
CA ASN A 228 9.17 -21.21 -7.79
C ASN A 228 7.66 -21.26 -8.11
N TYR A 229 7.30 -21.52 -9.37
CA TYR A 229 5.89 -21.61 -9.80
C TYR A 229 5.10 -22.72 -9.09
N GLU A 230 5.72 -23.85 -8.74
CA GLU A 230 5.03 -24.95 -8.06
C GLU A 230 4.72 -24.62 -6.60
N ILE A 231 5.57 -23.80 -5.98
CA ILE A 231 5.28 -23.24 -4.64
C ILE A 231 4.20 -22.17 -4.76
N LEU A 232 4.34 -21.26 -5.73
CA LEU A 232 3.41 -20.15 -5.92
C LEU A 232 1.95 -20.62 -6.13
N LYS A 233 1.74 -21.71 -6.87
CA LYS A 233 0.40 -22.34 -7.04
C LYS A 233 -0.24 -22.77 -5.73
N LYS A 234 0.56 -23.12 -4.73
CA LYS A 234 0.11 -23.65 -3.44
C LYS A 234 0.13 -22.58 -2.35
N THR A 235 0.83 -21.47 -2.57
CA THR A 235 0.97 -20.37 -1.61
C THR A 235 -0.40 -19.83 -1.20
N SER A 236 -0.66 -19.76 0.08
CA SER A 236 -1.88 -19.14 0.62
C SER A 236 -1.58 -17.69 1.05
N VAL A 237 -2.37 -16.73 0.55
CA VAL A 237 -2.29 -15.31 0.92
C VAL A 237 -3.45 -14.98 1.85
N LEU A 238 -3.14 -14.59 3.08
CA LEU A 238 -4.11 -14.35 4.14
C LEU A 238 -4.11 -12.87 4.52
N GLY A 239 -5.23 -12.21 4.26
CA GLY A 239 -5.46 -10.81 4.62
C GLY A 239 -5.97 -10.65 6.04
N ALA A 240 -5.30 -9.84 6.84
CA ALA A 240 -5.67 -9.54 8.23
C ALA A 240 -6.43 -8.21 8.29
N THR A 241 -7.72 -8.23 8.63
CA THR A 241 -8.57 -7.04 8.72
C THR A 241 -9.33 -6.95 10.04
N THR A 242 -10.03 -5.85 10.27
CA THR A 242 -10.96 -5.69 11.40
C THR A 242 -12.28 -5.09 10.96
N ILE A 243 -13.37 -5.57 11.54
CA ILE A 243 -14.71 -4.97 11.43
C ILE A 243 -15.07 -4.17 12.69
N ASN A 244 -14.17 -4.10 13.66
CA ASN A 244 -14.36 -3.39 14.92
C ASN A 244 -13.87 -1.94 14.78
N PRO A 245 -14.76 -0.92 14.88
CA PRO A 245 -14.37 0.50 14.80
C PRO A 245 -13.49 0.97 15.97
N LYS A 246 -13.42 0.17 17.05
CA LYS A 246 -12.59 0.47 18.24
C LYS A 246 -11.33 -0.38 18.30
N SER A 247 -10.97 -1.05 17.19
CA SER A 247 -9.77 -1.86 17.14
C SER A 247 -8.51 -0.99 17.31
N LYS A 248 -7.50 -1.54 17.98
CA LYS A 248 -6.15 -0.95 18.02
C LYS A 248 -5.51 -0.87 16.62
N ALA A 249 -5.95 -1.74 15.70
CA ALA A 249 -5.56 -1.69 14.28
C ALA A 249 -6.52 -0.77 13.47
N GLU A 250 -6.74 0.45 13.95
CA GLU A 250 -7.73 1.41 13.42
C GLU A 250 -7.61 1.66 11.90
N LYS A 251 -6.39 1.61 11.35
CA LYS A 251 -6.14 1.84 9.92
C LYS A 251 -6.61 0.70 9.01
N LEU A 252 -6.98 -0.45 9.59
CA LEU A 252 -7.60 -1.54 8.85
C LEU A 252 -9.14 -1.39 8.76
N TYR A 253 -9.72 -0.50 9.56
CA TYR A 253 -11.15 -0.21 9.52
C TYR A 253 -11.42 0.99 8.60
N ALA A 254 -12.16 0.76 7.52
CA ALA A 254 -12.52 1.81 6.55
C ALA A 254 -14.04 1.81 6.35
N PRO A 255 -14.79 2.63 7.15
CA PRO A 255 -16.25 2.60 7.13
C PRO A 255 -16.90 3.46 6.04
N PHE A 256 -16.10 4.25 5.32
CA PHE A 256 -16.58 5.19 4.31
C PHE A 256 -16.20 4.74 2.89
N LEU A 257 -16.99 5.13 1.91
CA LEU A 257 -16.65 4.86 0.50
C LEU A 257 -15.50 5.74 0.01
N PRO A 258 -14.73 5.22 -0.94
CA PRO A 258 -15.00 3.99 -1.70
C PRO A 258 -14.82 2.69 -0.91
N PHE A 259 -14.51 2.73 0.36
CA PHE A 259 -14.12 1.59 1.19
C PHE A 259 -15.19 1.11 2.20
N ALA A 260 -16.37 1.71 2.22
CA ALA A 260 -17.43 1.35 3.16
C ALA A 260 -17.78 -0.14 3.08
N ASN A 261 -17.81 -0.78 4.25
CA ASN A 261 -18.08 -2.22 4.38
C ASN A 261 -17.12 -3.17 3.65
N TYR A 262 -16.00 -2.67 3.14
CA TYR A 262 -15.03 -3.52 2.44
C TYR A 262 -14.62 -4.73 3.24
N SER A 263 -14.21 -4.56 4.49
CA SER A 263 -13.78 -5.69 5.32
C SER A 263 -14.84 -6.80 5.36
N LYS A 264 -16.13 -6.47 5.47
CA LYS A 264 -17.21 -7.45 5.47
C LYS A 264 -17.43 -8.10 4.10
N GLN A 265 -17.43 -7.28 3.04
CA GLN A 265 -17.62 -7.74 1.66
C GLN A 265 -16.46 -8.61 1.21
N TRP A 266 -15.22 -8.15 1.46
CA TRP A 266 -14.02 -8.85 1.03
C TRP A 266 -13.78 -10.15 1.78
N ILE A 267 -14.09 -10.24 3.07
CA ILE A 267 -14.08 -11.50 3.81
C ILE A 267 -14.97 -12.55 3.10
N LYS A 268 -16.12 -12.13 2.58
CA LYS A 268 -17.03 -13.00 1.83
C LYS A 268 -16.51 -13.31 0.42
N TYR A 269 -16.06 -12.28 -0.29
CA TYR A 269 -15.59 -12.38 -1.68
C TYR A 269 -14.37 -13.28 -1.82
N TYR A 270 -13.32 -13.04 -1.04
CA TYR A 270 -12.07 -13.79 -1.18
C TYR A 270 -12.11 -15.23 -0.67
N ARG A 271 -13.18 -15.66 -0.05
CA ARG A 271 -13.38 -17.09 0.25
C ARG A 271 -13.56 -17.96 -0.99
N PHE A 272 -13.84 -17.38 -2.13
CA PHE A 272 -14.25 -18.11 -3.34
C PHE A 272 -13.32 -17.89 -4.54
N THR A 273 -12.24 -17.15 -4.40
CA THR A 273 -11.45 -16.78 -5.58
C THR A 273 -10.63 -17.91 -6.17
N GLY A 274 -10.25 -18.95 -5.44
CA GLY A 274 -9.52 -20.11 -5.95
C GLY A 274 -8.23 -19.80 -6.74
N ILE A 275 -7.71 -18.57 -6.64
CA ILE A 275 -6.59 -18.08 -7.45
C ILE A 275 -5.29 -18.75 -7.03
N THR A 276 -5.17 -19.08 -5.74
CA THR A 276 -3.96 -19.64 -5.16
C THR A 276 -4.33 -20.54 -3.98
N GLY A 277 -3.43 -20.89 -3.07
CA GLY A 277 -3.62 -21.88 -2.01
C GLY A 277 -4.96 -21.80 -1.26
N LYS A 278 -5.43 -22.93 -0.80
CA LYS A 278 -6.79 -23.14 -0.25
C LYS A 278 -7.20 -22.23 0.91
N MET A 279 -6.23 -21.64 1.62
CA MET A 279 -6.51 -20.73 2.74
C MET A 279 -6.48 -19.25 2.36
N SER A 280 -6.25 -18.93 1.08
CA SER A 280 -6.28 -17.53 0.61
C SER A 280 -7.64 -16.92 0.86
N SER A 281 -7.69 -15.91 1.72
CA SER A 281 -8.91 -15.19 2.11
C SER A 281 -8.55 -13.99 2.99
N VAL A 282 -9.56 -13.17 3.30
CA VAL A 282 -9.48 -12.10 4.28
C VAL A 282 -10.16 -12.53 5.58
N TYR A 283 -9.48 -12.32 6.70
CA TYR A 283 -9.90 -12.79 8.02
C TYR A 283 -10.05 -11.64 9.01
N ASN A 284 -11.11 -11.67 9.80
CA ASN A 284 -11.31 -10.71 10.88
C ASN A 284 -10.43 -11.05 12.08
N LEU A 285 -9.70 -10.05 12.59
CA LEU A 285 -8.82 -10.18 13.74
C LEU A 285 -9.58 -10.07 15.07
N LYS A 286 -9.07 -10.78 16.07
CA LYS A 286 -9.42 -10.59 17.46
C LYS A 286 -8.34 -9.75 18.17
N GLU A 287 -8.75 -8.80 18.99
CA GLU A 287 -7.85 -7.84 19.66
C GLU A 287 -6.77 -8.50 20.52
N GLU A 288 -7.09 -9.61 21.19
CA GLU A 288 -6.13 -10.36 22.02
C GLU A 288 -4.88 -10.82 21.25
N PHE A 289 -5.01 -11.09 19.95
CA PHE A 289 -3.87 -11.49 19.11
C PHE A 289 -3.07 -10.28 18.61
N LEU A 290 -3.70 -9.10 18.45
CA LEU A 290 -2.98 -7.87 18.18
C LEU A 290 -2.05 -7.50 19.34
N GLU A 291 -2.51 -7.62 20.58
CA GLU A 291 -1.68 -7.36 21.76
C GLU A 291 -0.47 -8.30 21.82
N LYS A 292 -0.72 -9.60 21.62
CA LYS A 292 0.36 -10.60 21.57
C LYS A 292 1.36 -10.31 20.44
N ALA A 293 0.89 -9.93 19.26
CA ALA A 293 1.74 -9.58 18.13
C ALA A 293 2.61 -8.34 18.42
N MET A 294 2.03 -7.30 19.03
CA MET A 294 2.77 -6.11 19.47
C MET A 294 3.83 -6.42 20.51
N ASP A 295 3.55 -7.34 21.45
CA ASP A 295 4.53 -7.78 22.47
C ASP A 295 5.70 -8.53 21.84
N ILE A 296 5.42 -9.42 20.88
CA ILE A 296 6.45 -10.13 20.13
C ILE A 296 7.29 -9.15 19.31
N ALA A 297 6.65 -8.22 18.62
CA ALA A 297 7.33 -7.20 17.83
C ALA A 297 8.27 -6.33 18.68
N ARG A 298 7.80 -5.91 19.86
CA ARG A 298 8.59 -5.10 20.81
C ARG A 298 9.82 -5.88 21.32
N LYS A 299 9.66 -7.17 21.69
CA LYS A 299 10.75 -8.02 22.14
C LYS A 299 11.83 -8.26 21.08
N GLN A 300 11.49 -8.12 19.82
CA GLN A 300 12.41 -8.32 18.69
C GLN A 300 12.77 -6.99 17.99
N SER A 301 12.47 -5.85 18.61
CA SER A 301 12.78 -4.50 18.10
C SER A 301 12.23 -4.23 16.67
N ILE A 302 11.09 -4.85 16.34
CA ILE A 302 10.41 -4.61 15.07
C ILE A 302 9.66 -3.28 15.15
N ASN A 303 10.02 -2.35 14.25
CA ASN A 303 9.34 -1.06 14.16
C ASN A 303 7.99 -1.23 13.43
N CYS A 304 6.90 -1.15 14.15
CA CYS A 304 5.56 -1.34 13.60
C CYS A 304 4.48 -0.63 14.40
N GLU A 305 3.32 -0.46 13.79
CA GLU A 305 2.06 -0.11 14.47
C GLU A 305 1.12 -1.33 14.46
N PRO A 306 0.05 -1.36 15.30
CA PRO A 306 -0.86 -2.50 15.35
C PRO A 306 -1.43 -2.89 13.97
N SER A 307 -1.81 -1.91 13.15
CA SER A 307 -2.26 -2.15 11.77
C SER A 307 -1.15 -2.74 10.89
N GLY A 308 0.08 -2.27 11.05
CA GLY A 308 1.23 -2.68 10.24
C GLY A 308 1.66 -4.11 10.48
N ILE A 309 1.53 -4.60 11.71
CA ILE A 309 1.93 -5.96 12.13
C ILE A 309 0.75 -6.94 12.24
N SER A 310 -0.41 -6.56 11.77
CA SER A 310 -1.64 -7.36 11.88
C SER A 310 -1.53 -8.74 11.22
N GLY A 311 -0.68 -8.91 10.22
CA GLY A 311 -0.36 -10.22 9.64
C GLY A 311 0.20 -11.22 10.68
N LEU A 312 1.05 -10.75 11.60
CA LEU A 312 1.53 -11.58 12.72
C LEU A 312 0.39 -11.94 13.68
N ALA A 313 -0.49 -10.99 13.98
CA ALA A 313 -1.66 -11.27 14.82
C ALA A 313 -2.55 -12.36 14.20
N LEU A 314 -2.74 -12.32 12.88
CA LEU A 314 -3.50 -13.35 12.18
C LEU A 314 -2.81 -14.72 12.21
N LEU A 315 -1.49 -14.79 12.06
CA LEU A 315 -0.73 -16.03 12.23
C LEU A 315 -0.98 -16.63 13.62
N LEU A 316 -0.86 -15.82 14.67
CA LEU A 316 -1.09 -16.27 16.06
C LEU A 316 -2.53 -16.77 16.26
N GLN A 317 -3.51 -16.07 15.67
CA GLN A 317 -4.93 -16.47 15.71
C GLN A 317 -5.17 -17.81 15.01
N MET A 318 -4.43 -18.08 13.94
CA MET A 318 -4.61 -19.26 13.09
C MET A 318 -3.58 -20.38 13.36
N LYS A 319 -2.77 -20.28 14.42
CA LYS A 319 -1.63 -21.16 14.67
C LYS A 319 -1.94 -22.66 14.57
N ASN A 320 -3.12 -23.08 15.00
CA ASN A 320 -3.55 -24.49 14.97
C ASN A 320 -3.95 -24.99 13.58
N LYS A 321 -4.06 -24.08 12.59
CA LYS A 321 -4.42 -24.40 11.20
C LYS A 321 -3.21 -24.34 10.25
N ILE A 322 -2.08 -23.84 10.72
CA ILE A 322 -0.86 -23.67 9.93
C ILE A 322 0.13 -24.75 10.36
N PRO A 323 0.66 -25.57 9.43
CA PRO A 323 1.68 -26.56 9.77
C PRO A 323 2.95 -25.89 10.33
N LYS A 324 3.50 -26.44 11.40
CA LYS A 324 4.61 -25.82 12.16
C LYS A 324 5.90 -25.67 11.37
N ASN A 325 6.12 -26.52 10.37
CA ASN A 325 7.31 -26.53 9.50
C ASN A 325 7.12 -25.71 8.20
N SER A 326 5.98 -25.04 8.03
CA SER A 326 5.72 -24.20 6.86
C SER A 326 6.65 -23.00 6.82
N LYS A 327 7.04 -22.60 5.61
CA LYS A 327 7.69 -21.30 5.39
C LYS A 327 6.64 -20.18 5.37
N ILE A 328 6.74 -19.28 6.32
CA ILE A 328 5.75 -18.22 6.55
C ILE A 328 6.39 -16.86 6.31
N LEU A 329 5.71 -16.00 5.55
CA LEU A 329 6.08 -14.60 5.39
C LEU A 329 5.03 -13.71 6.06
N ILE A 330 5.48 -12.87 6.98
CA ILE A 330 4.68 -11.78 7.57
C ILE A 330 5.06 -10.48 6.87
N VAL A 331 4.08 -9.73 6.38
CA VAL A 331 4.30 -8.39 5.86
C VAL A 331 4.07 -7.37 6.96
N ASN A 332 5.13 -6.70 7.39
CA ASN A 332 5.07 -5.50 8.24
C ASN A 332 4.94 -4.27 7.34
N THR A 333 3.78 -3.65 7.31
CA THR A 333 3.57 -2.43 6.52
C THR A 333 4.10 -1.16 7.19
N GLY A 334 4.71 -1.30 8.37
CA GLY A 334 5.46 -0.27 9.07
C GLY A 334 4.65 0.53 10.08
N LYS A 335 5.24 1.65 10.50
CA LYS A 335 4.67 2.67 11.38
C LYS A 335 4.97 4.03 10.77
N THR A 336 3.96 4.87 10.59
CA THR A 336 4.20 6.21 10.05
C THR A 336 4.98 7.07 11.04
N ILE A 337 5.91 7.89 10.52
CA ILE A 337 6.69 8.84 11.33
C ILE A 337 5.84 9.93 11.99
N MET A 338 4.56 10.06 11.63
CA MET A 338 3.61 10.97 12.29
C MET A 338 3.02 10.41 13.59
N ASP A 339 3.12 9.10 13.82
CA ASP A 339 2.62 8.43 15.02
C ASP A 339 3.80 8.28 16.02
N ILE A 340 4.34 9.44 16.44
CA ILE A 340 5.41 9.56 17.44
C ILE A 340 4.86 9.23 18.82
#